data_38d018a12f17187a02bc7ad16e21fbc4
#
_entry.id   38d018a12f17187a02bc7ad16e21fbc4
#
_cell.length_a   1.000
_cell.length_b   1.000
_cell.length_c   1.000
_cell.angle_alpha   90.00
_cell.angle_beta   90.00
_cell.angle_gamma   90.00
#
_symmetry.space_group_name_H-M   'P 1'
#
loop_
_entity.id
_entity.type
_entity.pdbx_description
1 polymer ?
#
loop_
_entity_poly.entity_id
_entity_poly.type
_entity_poly.pdbx_seq_one_letter_code
_entity_poly.pdbx_strand_id
1 'polypeptide(L)'
;VESIKYAGPDRDEQIERYKESLRNLSAEGIHTICYNFMPVLDWARTDLNHPNPNGSTNLYFSFPQFAYFDIHILKREGAEADWAAKGKEMGRDILKEVAELKEKMTPEDDHNLVDTIIVKTQGFVNGNIKEGDERPVELFRQLLSLYKGITKEQLRENMRYFLDAIMPTCEECDMYMCVHPDDPPFPILGLPRIVTCDEDIKWFLNAVNNKHNGLTFCAGSLSAGAHNNVVELAKKYADRTWFVHLRSCHIFPNGDFTEASHLGGRADLIELARIFEKTNLNLPMRVDHGMC
;
A
#
# COMPACT_ATOMS: atom_id res chain seq x y z
N VAL A 1 -7.70 8.25 11.58
CA VAL A 1 -6.28 8.58 11.33
C VAL A 1 -6.06 9.31 9.99
N GLU A 2 -7.07 9.36 9.09
CA GLU A 2 -6.90 10.04 7.79
C GLU A 2 -6.52 11.52 7.96
N SER A 3 -7.14 12.23 8.93
CA SER A 3 -6.78 13.63 9.23
C SER A 3 -5.28 13.85 9.48
N ILE A 4 -4.57 12.87 9.98
CA ILE A 4 -3.11 12.95 10.17
C ILE A 4 -2.42 13.00 8.81
N LYS A 5 -2.86 12.17 7.84
CA LYS A 5 -2.23 12.04 6.53
C LYS A 5 -2.41 13.29 5.68
N TYR A 6 -3.58 13.92 5.68
CA TYR A 6 -3.83 15.14 4.91
C TYR A 6 -3.72 16.45 5.72
N ALA A 7 -3.23 16.37 6.96
CA ALA A 7 -3.11 17.51 7.90
C ALA A 7 -4.46 18.21 8.16
N GLY A 8 -5.50 17.42 8.44
CA GLY A 8 -6.84 17.92 8.75
C GLY A 8 -6.91 18.71 10.06
N PRO A 9 -8.03 19.40 10.31
CA PRO A 9 -8.16 20.32 11.45
C PRO A 9 -8.09 19.64 12.83
N ASP A 10 -8.42 18.35 12.91
CA ASP A 10 -8.37 17.53 14.14
C ASP A 10 -7.09 16.68 14.23
N ARG A 11 -6.08 16.94 13.37
CA ARG A 11 -4.85 16.17 13.30
C ARG A 11 -4.19 15.95 14.66
N ASP A 12 -4.03 17.01 15.44
CA ASP A 12 -3.31 16.97 16.71
C ASP A 12 -4.11 16.20 17.77
N GLU A 13 -5.43 16.34 17.78
CA GLU A 13 -6.32 15.53 18.63
C GLU A 13 -6.20 14.03 18.28
N GLN A 14 -6.18 13.68 16.99
CA GLN A 14 -6.00 12.31 16.55
C GLN A 14 -4.61 11.75 16.93
N ILE A 15 -3.57 12.56 16.91
CA ILE A 15 -2.23 12.19 17.38
C ILE A 15 -2.23 11.90 18.89
N GLU A 16 -2.89 12.74 19.72
CA GLU A 16 -2.98 12.48 21.16
C GLU A 16 -3.74 11.18 21.46
N ARG A 17 -4.84 10.91 20.76
CA ARG A 17 -5.57 9.63 20.86
C ARG A 17 -4.71 8.45 20.42
N TYR A 18 -3.86 8.65 19.42
CA TYR A 18 -2.92 7.62 18.96
C TYR A 18 -1.87 7.31 20.04
N LYS A 19 -1.31 8.33 20.70
CA LYS A 19 -0.38 8.15 21.83
C LYS A 19 -1.02 7.38 22.99
N GLU A 20 -2.29 7.68 23.32
CA GLU A 20 -3.04 6.93 24.33
C GLU A 20 -3.18 5.45 23.92
N SER A 21 -3.50 5.18 22.66
CA SER A 21 -3.58 3.82 22.14
C SER A 21 -2.25 3.07 22.23
N LEU A 22 -1.12 3.74 21.97
CA LEU A 22 0.22 3.16 22.12
C LEU A 22 0.50 2.76 23.58
N ARG A 23 0.16 3.63 24.54
CA ARG A 23 0.31 3.32 25.98
C ARG A 23 -0.56 2.13 26.40
N ASN A 24 -1.81 2.09 25.94
CA ASN A 24 -2.73 1.00 26.26
C ASN A 24 -2.24 -0.34 25.70
N LEU A 25 -1.74 -0.35 24.45
CA LEU A 25 -1.19 -1.56 23.81
C LEU A 25 0.09 -2.04 24.52
N SER A 26 0.98 -1.12 24.87
CA SER A 26 2.19 -1.44 25.62
C SER A 26 1.89 -2.03 27.00
N ALA A 27 0.87 -1.52 27.70
CA ALA A 27 0.43 -2.07 28.99
C ALA A 27 -0.06 -3.53 28.89
N GLU A 28 -0.55 -3.94 27.70
CA GLU A 28 -0.93 -5.33 27.38
C GLU A 28 0.22 -6.17 26.78
N GLY A 29 1.46 -5.63 26.77
CA GLY A 29 2.64 -6.33 26.28
C GLY A 29 2.77 -6.35 24.74
N ILE A 30 2.06 -5.49 24.03
CA ILE A 30 2.18 -5.33 22.58
C ILE A 30 3.15 -4.19 22.29
N HIS A 31 4.31 -4.51 21.71
CA HIS A 31 5.39 -3.55 21.48
C HIS A 31 5.73 -3.29 20.02
N THR A 32 5.02 -3.91 19.08
CA THR A 32 5.25 -3.73 17.62
C THR A 32 3.95 -3.40 16.92
N ILE A 33 3.91 -2.27 16.23
CA ILE A 33 2.74 -1.77 15.50
C ILE A 33 3.06 -1.66 14.03
N CYS A 34 2.44 -2.52 13.21
CA CYS A 34 2.42 -2.36 11.77
C CYS A 34 1.36 -1.32 11.38
N TYR A 35 1.76 -0.31 10.63
CA TYR A 35 0.85 0.72 10.11
C TYR A 35 1.20 1.10 8.69
N ASN A 36 0.26 1.69 7.96
CA ASN A 36 0.51 2.31 6.67
C ASN A 36 0.27 3.83 6.72
N PHE A 37 0.82 4.54 5.75
CA PHE A 37 0.58 5.98 5.56
C PHE A 37 0.05 6.28 4.15
N MET A 38 -0.63 5.32 3.55
CA MET A 38 -1.21 5.40 2.22
C MET A 38 -2.47 6.28 2.24
N PRO A 39 -2.56 7.31 1.38
CA PRO A 39 -3.76 8.14 1.27
C PRO A 39 -4.96 7.33 0.78
N VAL A 40 -6.10 7.42 1.44
CA VAL A 40 -7.40 6.83 1.10
C VAL A 40 -7.37 5.31 0.94
N LEU A 41 -6.55 4.83 0.02
CA LEU A 41 -6.38 3.41 -0.31
C LEU A 41 -5.28 2.78 0.53
N ASP A 42 -5.52 1.59 1.05
CA ASP A 42 -4.49 0.69 1.52
C ASP A 42 -3.88 -0.06 0.32
N TRP A 43 -4.02 -1.37 0.24
CA TRP A 43 -3.64 -2.10 -0.97
C TRP A 43 -4.74 -2.02 -2.04
N ALA A 44 -4.39 -2.15 -3.31
CA ALA A 44 -5.34 -2.10 -4.41
C ALA A 44 -5.14 -3.25 -5.40
N ARG A 45 -6.26 -3.90 -5.77
CA ARG A 45 -6.32 -4.95 -6.79
C ARG A 45 -7.58 -4.74 -7.64
N THR A 46 -7.58 -5.30 -8.85
CA THR A 46 -8.72 -5.24 -9.77
C THR A 46 -9.53 -6.53 -9.79
N ASP A 47 -8.95 -7.63 -9.33
CA ASP A 47 -9.60 -8.93 -9.20
C ASP A 47 -9.06 -9.65 -7.96
N LEU A 48 -9.96 -10.18 -7.12
CA LEU A 48 -9.60 -10.87 -5.87
C LEU A 48 -9.61 -12.40 -6.03
N ASN A 49 -10.10 -12.91 -7.16
CA ASN A 49 -10.27 -14.33 -7.43
C ASN A 49 -9.76 -14.72 -8.83
N HIS A 50 -8.71 -14.05 -9.28
CA HIS A 50 -8.14 -14.30 -10.62
C HIS A 50 -7.70 -15.76 -10.77
N PRO A 51 -8.24 -16.52 -11.76
CA PRO A 51 -7.99 -17.93 -11.88
C PRO A 51 -6.58 -18.24 -12.37
N ASN A 52 -5.93 -19.21 -11.76
CA ASN A 52 -4.66 -19.77 -12.20
C ASN A 52 -4.86 -21.07 -12.99
N PRO A 53 -3.93 -21.43 -13.88
CA PRO A 53 -4.01 -22.67 -14.66
C PRO A 53 -4.11 -23.96 -13.83
N ASN A 54 -3.64 -23.93 -12.57
CA ASN A 54 -3.69 -25.06 -11.65
C ASN A 54 -5.01 -25.15 -10.85
N GLY A 55 -5.98 -24.28 -11.13
CA GLY A 55 -7.29 -24.24 -10.46
C GLY A 55 -7.33 -23.43 -9.16
N SER A 56 -6.19 -22.90 -8.69
CA SER A 56 -6.16 -21.94 -7.58
C SER A 56 -6.59 -20.54 -8.06
N THR A 57 -6.83 -19.64 -7.13
CA THR A 57 -7.07 -18.22 -7.42
C THR A 57 -6.05 -17.35 -6.71
N ASN A 58 -5.90 -16.10 -7.15
CA ASN A 58 -5.06 -15.11 -6.49
C ASN A 58 -5.54 -13.67 -6.75
N LEU A 59 -4.92 -12.75 -6.04
CA LEU A 59 -5.16 -11.33 -6.21
C LEU A 59 -4.42 -10.83 -7.45
N TYR A 60 -5.10 -10.05 -8.29
CA TYR A 60 -4.57 -9.55 -9.55
C TYR A 60 -4.74 -8.04 -9.69
N PHE A 61 -3.74 -7.37 -10.24
CA PHE A 61 -3.79 -5.96 -10.61
C PHE A 61 -3.61 -5.81 -12.12
N SER A 62 -4.63 -5.30 -12.79
CA SER A 62 -4.61 -4.97 -14.20
C SER A 62 -4.55 -3.45 -14.40
N PHE A 63 -3.51 -2.96 -15.05
CA PHE A 63 -3.40 -1.53 -15.38
C PHE A 63 -4.58 -1.03 -16.22
N PRO A 64 -5.02 -1.72 -17.29
CA PRO A 64 -6.18 -1.28 -18.07
C PRO A 64 -7.48 -1.25 -17.27
N GLN A 65 -7.73 -2.24 -16.42
CA GLN A 65 -8.95 -2.27 -15.59
C GLN A 65 -8.95 -1.16 -14.54
N PHE A 66 -7.80 -0.92 -13.90
CA PHE A 66 -7.68 0.14 -12.92
C PHE A 66 -7.78 1.54 -13.58
N ALA A 67 -7.17 1.71 -14.76
CA ALA A 67 -7.31 2.93 -15.56
C ALA A 67 -8.76 3.14 -16.05
N TYR A 68 -9.44 2.08 -16.49
CA TYR A 68 -10.85 2.13 -16.84
C TYR A 68 -11.72 2.58 -15.66
N PHE A 69 -11.50 2.00 -14.47
CA PHE A 69 -12.17 2.43 -13.25
C PHE A 69 -11.97 3.93 -12.99
N ASP A 70 -10.73 4.41 -13.05
CA ASP A 70 -10.38 5.81 -12.77
C ASP A 70 -11.00 6.77 -13.80
N ILE A 71 -10.95 6.44 -15.10
CA ILE A 71 -11.40 7.30 -16.19
C ILE A 71 -12.93 7.26 -16.35
N HIS A 72 -13.54 6.08 -16.36
CA HIS A 72 -14.94 5.92 -16.77
C HIS A 72 -15.92 5.77 -15.60
N ILE A 73 -15.52 5.14 -14.50
CA ILE A 73 -16.37 4.95 -13.33
C ILE A 73 -16.18 6.09 -12.34
N LEU A 74 -14.95 6.29 -11.88
CA LEU A 74 -14.62 7.37 -10.94
C LEU A 74 -14.67 8.76 -11.59
N LYS A 75 -14.34 8.86 -12.87
CA LYS A 75 -14.31 10.10 -13.69
C LYS A 75 -13.45 11.19 -13.03
N ARG A 76 -12.27 10.79 -12.54
CA ARG A 76 -11.34 11.70 -11.89
C ARG A 76 -10.78 12.70 -12.91
N GLU A 77 -10.74 13.96 -12.52
CA GLU A 77 -10.09 15.01 -13.31
C GLU A 77 -8.59 14.69 -13.49
N GLY A 78 -8.07 14.73 -14.72
CA GLY A 78 -6.69 14.43 -15.05
C GLY A 78 -6.34 12.94 -15.20
N ALA A 79 -7.27 12.01 -14.96
CA ALA A 79 -7.01 10.58 -15.03
C ALA A 79 -6.41 10.13 -16.38
N GLU A 80 -6.97 10.60 -17.51
CA GLU A 80 -6.47 10.26 -18.84
C GLU A 80 -5.01 10.67 -19.04
N ALA A 81 -4.64 11.88 -18.58
CA ALA A 81 -3.27 12.38 -18.69
C ALA A 81 -2.30 11.56 -17.84
N ASP A 82 -2.68 11.23 -16.60
CA ASP A 82 -1.87 10.41 -15.70
C ASP A 82 -1.65 9.01 -16.28
N TRP A 83 -2.71 8.38 -16.82
CA TRP A 83 -2.61 7.04 -17.40
C TRP A 83 -1.87 7.03 -18.74
N ALA A 84 -1.97 8.10 -19.55
CA ALA A 84 -1.13 8.25 -20.72
C ALA A 84 0.35 8.36 -20.37
N ALA A 85 0.69 9.15 -19.34
CA ALA A 85 2.06 9.29 -18.85
C ALA A 85 2.59 7.95 -18.29
N LYS A 86 1.77 7.24 -17.51
CA LYS A 86 2.12 5.91 -16.98
C LYS A 86 2.33 4.88 -18.10
N GLY A 87 1.47 4.87 -19.11
CA GLY A 87 1.63 4.01 -20.27
C GLY A 87 2.94 4.29 -21.02
N LYS A 88 3.29 5.56 -21.22
CA LYS A 88 4.56 5.93 -21.84
C LYS A 88 5.78 5.44 -21.02
N GLU A 89 5.74 5.57 -19.69
CA GLU A 89 6.77 5.06 -18.79
C GLU A 89 6.94 3.54 -18.95
N MET A 90 5.83 2.81 -19.10
CA MET A 90 5.81 1.35 -19.23
C MET A 90 6.06 0.85 -20.68
N GLY A 91 6.16 1.75 -21.66
CA GLY A 91 6.30 1.38 -23.08
C GLY A 91 5.04 0.73 -23.68
N ARG A 92 3.83 1.08 -23.15
CA ARG A 92 2.54 0.55 -23.61
C ARG A 92 1.51 1.68 -23.77
N ASP A 93 0.47 1.45 -24.55
CA ASP A 93 -0.63 2.39 -24.74
C ASP A 93 -1.84 2.00 -23.88
N ILE A 94 -1.80 2.37 -22.60
CA ILE A 94 -2.87 2.06 -21.65
C ILE A 94 -4.21 2.66 -22.08
N LEU A 95 -4.23 3.86 -22.69
CA LEU A 95 -5.50 4.48 -23.13
C LEU A 95 -6.16 3.70 -24.27
N LYS A 96 -5.37 3.16 -25.21
CA LYS A 96 -5.89 2.28 -26.25
C LYS A 96 -6.48 0.99 -25.65
N GLU A 97 -5.77 0.40 -24.70
CA GLU A 97 -6.24 -0.81 -24.01
C GLU A 97 -7.53 -0.55 -23.21
N VAL A 98 -7.65 0.63 -22.57
CA VAL A 98 -8.87 1.09 -21.89
C VAL A 98 -10.02 1.24 -22.89
N ALA A 99 -9.79 1.80 -24.08
CA ALA A 99 -10.81 1.95 -25.11
C ALA A 99 -11.32 0.57 -25.60
N GLU A 100 -10.39 -0.37 -25.84
CA GLU A 100 -10.73 -1.76 -26.23
C GLU A 100 -11.47 -2.51 -25.11
N LEU A 101 -11.11 -2.25 -23.85
CA LEU A 101 -11.78 -2.82 -22.70
C LEU A 101 -13.22 -2.28 -22.56
N LYS A 102 -13.40 -0.98 -22.74
CA LYS A 102 -14.70 -0.31 -22.66
C LYS A 102 -15.75 -0.90 -23.58
N GLU A 103 -15.36 -1.34 -24.77
CA GLU A 103 -16.29 -1.99 -25.72
C GLU A 103 -16.82 -3.35 -25.22
N LYS A 104 -16.15 -3.95 -24.23
CA LYS A 104 -16.46 -5.28 -23.70
C LYS A 104 -17.09 -5.24 -22.31
N MET A 105 -16.87 -4.15 -21.58
CA MET A 105 -17.36 -4.00 -20.20
C MET A 105 -18.88 -3.94 -20.14
N THR A 106 -19.43 -4.71 -19.23
CA THR A 106 -20.85 -4.74 -18.92
C THR A 106 -21.12 -3.95 -17.61
N PRO A 107 -22.41 -3.58 -17.32
CA PRO A 107 -22.75 -2.99 -16.03
C PRO A 107 -22.39 -3.88 -14.83
N GLU A 108 -22.36 -5.19 -14.99
CA GLU A 108 -21.92 -6.14 -13.96
C GLU A 108 -20.42 -6.05 -13.73
N ASP A 109 -19.62 -5.92 -14.79
CA ASP A 109 -18.17 -5.73 -14.69
C ASP A 109 -17.83 -4.41 -14.00
N ASP A 110 -18.55 -3.32 -14.31
CA ASP A 110 -18.40 -2.03 -13.62
C ASP A 110 -18.72 -2.17 -12.13
N HIS A 111 -19.79 -2.86 -11.78
CA HIS A 111 -20.15 -3.14 -10.40
C HIS A 111 -19.07 -3.95 -9.69
N ASN A 112 -18.54 -4.99 -10.32
CA ASN A 112 -17.49 -5.82 -9.76
C ASN A 112 -16.19 -5.05 -9.53
N LEU A 113 -15.82 -4.12 -10.41
CA LEU A 113 -14.67 -3.24 -10.20
C LEU A 113 -14.87 -2.28 -9.02
N VAL A 114 -16.06 -1.68 -8.90
CA VAL A 114 -16.41 -0.82 -7.76
C VAL A 114 -16.35 -1.61 -6.46
N ASP A 115 -16.96 -2.78 -6.42
CA ASP A 115 -17.00 -3.66 -5.26
C ASP A 115 -15.57 -4.09 -4.86
N THR A 116 -14.76 -4.47 -5.82
CA THR A 116 -13.36 -4.86 -5.57
C THR A 116 -12.52 -3.68 -5.09
N ILE A 117 -12.46 -2.58 -5.84
CA ILE A 117 -11.50 -1.49 -5.59
C ILE A 117 -11.92 -0.62 -4.40
N ILE A 118 -13.22 -0.40 -4.20
CA ILE A 118 -13.72 0.51 -3.16
C ILE A 118 -14.23 -0.25 -1.94
N VAL A 119 -15.07 -1.27 -2.13
CA VAL A 119 -15.79 -1.88 -1.01
C VAL A 119 -14.96 -2.95 -0.32
N LYS A 120 -14.53 -3.97 -1.05
CA LYS A 120 -13.83 -5.13 -0.45
C LYS A 120 -12.42 -4.82 -0.01
N THR A 121 -11.66 -4.04 -0.78
CA THR A 121 -10.26 -3.74 -0.44
C THR A 121 -10.10 -2.61 0.57
N GLN A 122 -11.10 -1.71 0.70
CA GLN A 122 -11.00 -0.54 1.57
C GLN A 122 -11.99 -0.54 2.74
N GLY A 123 -13.05 -1.33 2.67
CA GLY A 123 -14.12 -1.32 3.67
C GLY A 123 -13.65 -1.64 5.08
N PHE A 124 -12.69 -2.53 5.25
CA PHE A 124 -12.15 -2.90 6.55
C PHE A 124 -11.11 -1.88 7.08
N VAL A 125 -10.50 -1.06 6.22
CA VAL A 125 -9.47 -0.09 6.59
C VAL A 125 -10.09 1.21 7.10
N ASN A 126 -11.01 1.79 6.33
CA ASN A 126 -11.55 3.12 6.60
C ASN A 126 -12.89 3.10 7.34
N GLY A 127 -13.64 2.00 7.28
CA GLY A 127 -14.96 1.89 7.90
C GLY A 127 -16.03 2.88 7.38
N ASN A 128 -15.65 3.72 6.41
CA ASN A 128 -16.49 4.79 5.87
C ASN A 128 -17.33 4.33 4.67
N ILE A 129 -16.91 3.28 4.00
CA ILE A 129 -17.62 2.67 2.88
C ILE A 129 -17.79 1.20 3.21
N LYS A 130 -19.04 0.73 3.22
CA LYS A 130 -19.41 -0.64 3.62
C LYS A 130 -20.15 -1.34 2.49
N GLU A 131 -20.15 -2.65 2.55
CA GLU A 131 -21.03 -3.45 1.69
C GLU A 131 -22.50 -3.02 1.91
N GLY A 132 -23.20 -2.74 0.81
CA GLY A 132 -24.56 -2.24 0.83
C GLY A 132 -24.72 -0.71 0.82
N ASP A 133 -23.64 0.06 0.83
CA ASP A 133 -23.72 1.50 0.61
C ASP A 133 -24.28 1.80 -0.79
N GLU A 134 -25.29 2.68 -0.85
CA GLU A 134 -25.97 3.01 -2.10
C GLU A 134 -25.11 3.83 -3.07
N ARG A 135 -24.07 4.54 -2.56
CA ARG A 135 -23.21 5.46 -3.34
C ARG A 135 -21.73 5.34 -3.02
N PRO A 136 -21.11 4.15 -3.16
CA PRO A 136 -19.72 3.96 -2.78
C PRO A 136 -18.75 4.84 -3.60
N VAL A 137 -19.01 5.04 -4.89
CA VAL A 137 -18.17 5.89 -5.77
C VAL A 137 -18.23 7.37 -5.34
N GLU A 138 -19.38 7.87 -4.93
CA GLU A 138 -19.55 9.24 -4.45
C GLU A 138 -18.77 9.46 -3.14
N LEU A 139 -18.95 8.57 -2.19
CA LEU A 139 -18.21 8.61 -0.92
C LEU A 139 -16.69 8.53 -1.16
N PHE A 140 -16.26 7.71 -2.09
CA PHE A 140 -14.85 7.57 -2.45
C PHE A 140 -14.29 8.87 -3.08
N ARG A 141 -15.04 9.52 -3.97
CA ARG A 141 -14.66 10.86 -4.50
C ARG A 141 -14.50 11.89 -3.39
N GLN A 142 -15.38 11.89 -2.39
CA GLN A 142 -15.27 12.79 -1.25
C GLN A 142 -13.98 12.55 -0.46
N LEU A 143 -13.60 11.28 -0.23
CA LEU A 143 -12.32 10.95 0.41
C LEU A 143 -11.12 11.41 -0.43
N LEU A 144 -11.13 11.19 -1.74
CA LEU A 144 -10.08 11.67 -2.64
C LEU A 144 -9.95 13.20 -2.61
N SER A 145 -11.06 13.93 -2.48
CA SER A 145 -11.06 15.39 -2.44
C SER A 145 -10.29 15.98 -1.25
N LEU A 146 -10.17 15.23 -0.14
CA LEU A 146 -9.39 15.63 1.03
C LEU A 146 -7.89 15.72 0.74
N TYR A 147 -7.43 15.02 -0.30
CA TYR A 147 -6.02 15.00 -0.72
C TYR A 147 -5.72 15.91 -1.92
N LYS A 148 -6.69 16.71 -2.36
CA LYS A 148 -6.48 17.64 -3.48
C LYS A 148 -5.34 18.61 -3.16
N GLY A 149 -4.29 18.57 -3.98
CA GLY A 149 -3.10 19.40 -3.81
C GLY A 149 -2.04 18.85 -2.85
N ILE A 150 -2.27 17.70 -2.24
CA ILE A 150 -1.25 17.04 -1.41
C ILE A 150 -0.21 16.37 -2.33
N THR A 151 0.98 16.95 -2.39
CA THR A 151 2.12 16.38 -3.13
C THR A 151 2.82 15.27 -2.33
N LYS A 152 3.75 14.57 -2.97
CA LYS A 152 4.61 13.58 -2.30
C LYS A 152 5.40 14.20 -1.14
N GLU A 153 5.92 15.40 -1.35
CA GLU A 153 6.67 16.15 -0.34
C GLU A 153 5.78 16.55 0.83
N GLN A 154 4.56 17.01 0.55
CA GLN A 154 3.60 17.38 1.59
C GLN A 154 3.17 16.16 2.42
N LEU A 155 2.92 15.01 1.78
CA LEU A 155 2.58 13.77 2.48
C LEU A 155 3.75 13.28 3.36
N ARG A 156 4.99 13.42 2.87
CA ARG A 156 6.21 13.14 3.64
C ARG A 156 6.32 14.04 4.88
N GLU A 157 6.08 15.34 4.73
CA GLU A 157 6.09 16.27 5.87
C GLU A 157 4.99 15.96 6.88
N ASN A 158 3.80 15.56 6.44
CA ASN A 158 2.71 15.14 7.32
C ASN A 158 3.09 13.86 8.08
N MET A 159 3.76 12.92 7.42
CA MET A 159 4.29 11.71 8.07
C MET A 159 5.38 12.04 9.09
N ARG A 160 6.32 12.91 8.74
CA ARG A 160 7.38 13.35 9.66
C ARG A 160 6.78 14.01 10.90
N TYR A 161 5.84 14.94 10.71
CA TYR A 161 5.14 15.60 11.82
C TYR A 161 4.46 14.59 12.76
N PHE A 162 3.78 13.59 12.21
CA PHE A 162 3.16 12.53 13.00
C PHE A 162 4.20 11.73 13.79
N LEU A 163 5.27 11.29 13.13
CA LEU A 163 6.30 10.48 13.77
C LEU A 163 7.05 11.25 14.86
N ASP A 164 7.45 12.50 14.59
CA ASP A 164 8.10 13.36 15.59
C ASP A 164 7.23 13.51 16.84
N ALA A 165 5.92 13.66 16.66
CA ALA A 165 4.99 13.82 17.76
C ALA A 165 4.81 12.56 18.61
N ILE A 166 4.87 11.34 18.02
CA ILE A 166 4.65 10.10 18.75
C ILE A 166 5.93 9.44 19.28
N MET A 167 7.11 9.78 18.74
CA MET A 167 8.38 9.13 19.14
C MET A 167 8.66 9.19 20.65
N PRO A 168 8.44 10.30 21.38
CA PRO A 168 8.62 10.30 22.82
C PRO A 168 7.75 9.27 23.54
N THR A 169 6.52 9.07 23.08
CA THR A 169 5.62 8.02 23.62
C THR A 169 6.11 6.62 23.26
N CYS A 170 6.65 6.44 22.04
CA CYS A 170 7.22 5.17 21.63
C CYS A 170 8.45 4.80 22.48
N GLU A 171 9.30 5.77 22.82
CA GLU A 171 10.44 5.58 23.72
C GLU A 171 9.99 5.24 25.15
N GLU A 172 9.00 5.98 25.69
CA GLU A 172 8.40 5.75 26.99
C GLU A 172 7.86 4.32 27.13
N CYS A 173 7.20 3.82 26.07
CA CYS A 173 6.47 2.54 26.08
C CYS A 173 7.27 1.37 25.48
N ASP A 174 8.52 1.58 25.06
CA ASP A 174 9.31 0.63 24.26
C ASP A 174 8.54 0.10 23.04
N MET A 175 7.83 1.01 22.34
CA MET A 175 6.95 0.70 21.21
C MET A 175 7.68 0.91 19.87
N TYR A 176 7.64 -0.08 18.99
CA TYR A 176 8.26 -0.04 17.66
C TYR A 176 7.20 0.18 16.59
N MET A 177 7.29 1.33 15.92
CA MET A 177 6.42 1.71 14.81
C MET A 177 6.99 1.18 13.50
N CYS A 178 6.23 0.34 12.79
CA CYS A 178 6.68 -0.34 11.59
C CYS A 178 5.83 0.08 10.40
N VAL A 179 6.34 1.00 9.56
CA VAL A 179 5.60 1.39 8.35
C VAL A 179 5.58 0.26 7.33
N HIS A 180 4.40 -0.05 6.81
CA HIS A 180 4.21 -0.98 5.70
C HIS A 180 4.47 -0.25 4.38
N PRO A 181 5.22 -0.84 3.42
CA PRO A 181 5.40 -0.28 2.09
C PRO A 181 4.06 -0.10 1.36
N ASP A 182 4.00 0.88 0.48
CA ASP A 182 2.82 1.13 -0.33
C ASP A 182 2.52 -0.06 -1.28
N ASP A 183 1.25 -0.40 -1.42
CA ASP A 183 0.79 -1.49 -2.29
C ASP A 183 -0.39 -1.02 -3.16
N PRO A 184 -0.22 -0.87 -4.48
CA PRO A 184 1.02 -1.08 -5.22
C PRO A 184 2.08 0.01 -4.94
N PRO A 185 3.38 -0.29 -5.18
CA PRO A 185 4.46 0.65 -4.90
C PRO A 185 4.66 1.69 -6.03
N PHE A 186 3.58 2.35 -6.43
CA PHE A 186 3.53 3.44 -7.40
C PHE A 186 2.27 4.28 -7.20
N PRO A 187 2.26 5.57 -7.62
CA PRO A 187 1.09 6.45 -7.51
C PRO A 187 -0.10 5.91 -8.30
N ILE A 188 -1.28 6.02 -7.70
CA ILE A 188 -2.58 5.67 -8.31
C ILE A 188 -3.62 6.72 -7.93
N LEU A 189 -4.62 6.94 -8.78
CA LEU A 189 -5.73 7.89 -8.56
C LEU A 189 -5.28 9.33 -8.24
N GLY A 190 -4.12 9.75 -8.76
CA GLY A 190 -3.54 11.05 -8.43
C GLY A 190 -3.01 11.18 -6.99
N LEU A 191 -3.03 10.09 -6.22
CA LEU A 191 -2.55 10.07 -4.84
C LEU A 191 -1.04 9.76 -4.78
N PRO A 192 -0.26 10.50 -4.00
CA PRO A 192 1.15 10.20 -3.82
C PRO A 192 1.35 8.91 -3.02
N ARG A 193 2.48 8.23 -3.28
CA ARG A 193 3.00 7.09 -2.51
C ARG A 193 4.40 7.45 -2.03
N ILE A 194 4.74 7.11 -0.78
CA ILE A 194 5.94 7.60 -0.09
C ILE A 194 6.83 6.52 0.52
N VAL A 195 6.45 5.24 0.40
CA VAL A 195 7.24 4.07 0.83
C VAL A 195 7.22 3.02 -0.28
N THR A 196 7.85 3.32 -1.42
CA THR A 196 7.76 2.53 -2.66
C THR A 196 9.06 1.91 -3.12
N CYS A 197 10.20 2.45 -2.70
CA CYS A 197 11.53 2.09 -3.21
C CYS A 197 12.65 2.44 -2.22
N ASP A 198 13.89 2.15 -2.60
CA ASP A 198 15.09 2.44 -1.79
C ASP A 198 15.18 3.91 -1.35
N GLU A 199 14.94 4.84 -2.26
CA GLU A 199 15.00 6.28 -1.96
C GLU A 199 13.96 6.69 -0.92
N ASP A 200 12.73 6.19 -1.05
CA ASP A 200 11.63 6.47 -0.12
C ASP A 200 11.94 5.91 1.28
N ILE A 201 12.40 4.66 1.36
CA ILE A 201 12.77 4.02 2.62
C ILE A 201 13.91 4.78 3.29
N LYS A 202 14.94 5.14 2.52
CA LYS A 202 16.07 5.94 3.02
C LYS A 202 15.60 7.29 3.55
N TRP A 203 14.72 7.99 2.81
CA TRP A 203 14.13 9.23 3.27
C TRP A 203 13.38 9.05 4.58
N PHE A 204 12.48 8.08 4.66
CA PHE A 204 11.66 7.78 5.82
C PHE A 204 12.49 7.53 7.09
N LEU A 205 13.49 6.67 7.00
CA LEU A 205 14.34 6.32 8.14
C LEU A 205 15.22 7.48 8.60
N ASN A 206 15.60 8.39 7.70
CA ASN A 206 16.39 9.58 8.01
C ASN A 206 15.54 10.75 8.51
N ALA A 207 14.29 10.87 8.05
CA ALA A 207 13.38 11.95 8.44
C ALA A 207 13.12 11.97 9.95
N VAL A 208 12.99 10.77 10.55
CA VAL A 208 12.92 10.57 11.99
C VAL A 208 13.87 9.44 12.37
N ASN A 209 15.14 9.78 12.57
CA ASN A 209 16.19 8.81 12.87
C ASN A 209 16.13 8.34 14.33
N ASN A 210 15.18 7.47 14.62
CA ASN A 210 14.91 6.90 15.93
C ASN A 210 14.82 5.36 15.80
N LYS A 211 15.35 4.61 16.78
CA LYS A 211 15.28 3.13 16.76
C LYS A 211 13.83 2.59 16.80
N HIS A 212 12.89 3.36 17.36
CA HIS A 212 11.48 3.01 17.44
C HIS A 212 10.72 3.30 16.13
N ASN A 213 11.36 3.94 15.15
CA ASN A 213 10.85 4.16 13.79
C ASN A 213 11.53 3.18 12.83
N GLY A 214 10.78 2.28 12.24
CA GLY A 214 11.31 1.22 11.36
C GLY A 214 10.31 0.72 10.34
N LEU A 215 10.59 -0.42 9.76
CA LEU A 215 9.84 -1.01 8.66
C LEU A 215 9.06 -2.25 9.09
N THR A 216 7.88 -2.40 8.52
CA THR A 216 7.33 -3.70 8.15
C THR A 216 7.89 -4.03 6.78
N PHE A 217 8.81 -4.96 6.69
CA PHE A 217 9.38 -5.35 5.40
C PHE A 217 8.41 -6.30 4.69
N CYS A 218 7.53 -5.76 3.86
CA CYS A 218 6.62 -6.57 3.05
C CYS A 218 7.27 -6.87 1.69
N ALA A 219 7.79 -8.09 1.54
CA ALA A 219 8.44 -8.52 0.32
C ALA A 219 7.47 -8.55 -0.87
N GLY A 220 6.19 -8.83 -0.65
CA GLY A 220 5.16 -8.81 -1.67
C GLY A 220 4.92 -7.42 -2.25
N SER A 221 4.61 -6.44 -1.39
CA SER A 221 4.36 -5.05 -1.85
C SER A 221 5.57 -4.50 -2.59
N LEU A 222 6.78 -4.66 -2.05
CA LEU A 222 8.01 -4.22 -2.72
C LEU A 222 8.26 -4.98 -4.03
N SER A 223 7.92 -6.27 -4.10
CA SER A 223 8.11 -7.07 -5.31
C SER A 223 7.09 -6.78 -6.42
N ALA A 224 5.96 -6.14 -6.13
CA ALA A 224 5.03 -5.62 -7.14
C ALA A 224 5.62 -4.43 -7.94
N GLY A 225 6.68 -3.80 -7.45
CA GLY A 225 7.45 -2.79 -8.18
C GLY A 225 8.61 -3.41 -8.97
N ALA A 226 8.56 -3.36 -10.30
CA ALA A 226 9.62 -3.92 -11.16
C ALA A 226 11.00 -3.30 -10.91
N HIS A 227 11.03 -2.06 -10.41
CA HIS A 227 12.24 -1.30 -10.10
C HIS A 227 12.94 -1.75 -8.81
N ASN A 228 12.29 -2.56 -7.97
CA ASN A 228 12.86 -2.99 -6.70
C ASN A 228 13.64 -4.32 -6.80
N ASN A 229 14.86 -4.33 -6.26
CA ASN A 229 15.55 -5.54 -5.87
C ASN A 229 15.31 -5.81 -4.39
N VAL A 230 14.35 -6.69 -4.09
CA VAL A 230 13.85 -6.90 -2.72
C VAL A 230 14.93 -7.47 -1.79
N VAL A 231 15.82 -8.32 -2.31
CA VAL A 231 16.93 -8.89 -1.52
C VAL A 231 17.95 -7.81 -1.14
N GLU A 232 18.29 -6.92 -2.06
CA GLU A 232 19.22 -5.82 -1.76
C GLU A 232 18.59 -4.81 -0.77
N LEU A 233 17.29 -4.55 -0.87
CA LEU A 233 16.57 -3.73 0.11
C LEU A 233 16.61 -4.37 1.50
N ALA A 234 16.40 -5.68 1.59
CA ALA A 234 16.48 -6.41 2.86
C ALA A 234 17.85 -6.33 3.49
N LYS A 235 18.92 -6.58 2.72
CA LYS A 235 20.31 -6.44 3.20
C LYS A 235 20.61 -5.06 3.76
N LYS A 236 20.03 -4.02 3.15
CA LYS A 236 20.26 -2.62 3.51
C LYS A 236 19.51 -2.17 4.74
N TYR A 237 18.31 -2.72 4.97
CA TYR A 237 17.37 -2.20 5.98
C TYR A 237 16.92 -3.23 7.02
N ALA A 238 17.54 -4.42 7.06
CA ALA A 238 17.18 -5.46 8.03
C ALA A 238 17.34 -5.01 9.49
N ASP A 239 18.34 -4.19 9.79
CA ASP A 239 18.61 -3.63 11.13
C ASP A 239 17.58 -2.59 11.61
N ARG A 240 16.74 -2.10 10.69
CA ARG A 240 15.64 -1.17 10.94
C ARG A 240 14.28 -1.77 10.62
N THR A 241 14.20 -3.10 10.51
CA THR A 241 12.98 -3.86 10.26
C THR A 241 12.52 -4.52 11.55
N TRP A 242 11.27 -4.28 11.94
CA TRP A 242 10.68 -4.81 13.18
C TRP A 242 9.55 -5.80 12.94
N PHE A 243 9.12 -5.97 11.69
CA PHE A 243 8.14 -6.96 11.27
C PHE A 243 8.37 -7.35 9.81
N VAL A 244 8.13 -8.61 9.45
CA VAL A 244 8.38 -9.09 8.08
C VAL A 244 7.13 -9.80 7.55
N HIS A 245 6.77 -9.48 6.30
CA HIS A 245 5.80 -10.21 5.49
C HIS A 245 6.53 -10.95 4.37
N LEU A 246 6.51 -12.29 4.40
CA LEU A 246 7.18 -13.16 3.42
C LEU A 246 6.18 -13.61 2.36
N ARG A 247 5.80 -12.73 1.45
CA ARG A 247 5.04 -13.05 0.24
C ARG A 247 5.74 -12.54 -1.00
N SER A 248 5.33 -12.97 -2.17
CA SER A 248 5.97 -12.60 -3.44
C SER A 248 4.94 -12.38 -4.53
N CYS A 249 5.25 -11.49 -5.47
CA CYS A 249 4.44 -11.23 -6.65
C CYS A 249 5.10 -11.78 -7.92
N HIS A 250 4.28 -12.01 -8.94
CA HIS A 250 4.69 -12.18 -10.32
C HIS A 250 4.27 -10.95 -11.12
N ILE A 251 5.18 -10.40 -11.91
CA ILE A 251 4.90 -9.30 -12.85
C ILE A 251 4.91 -9.88 -14.25
N PHE A 252 3.81 -9.67 -14.99
CA PHE A 252 3.68 -10.09 -16.37
C PHE A 252 4.47 -9.17 -17.33
N PRO A 253 4.76 -9.62 -18.55
CA PRO A 253 5.50 -8.79 -19.51
C PRO A 253 4.83 -7.44 -19.84
N ASN A 254 3.51 -7.36 -19.68
CA ASN A 254 2.75 -6.11 -19.83
C ASN A 254 2.76 -5.22 -18.59
N GLY A 255 3.40 -5.65 -17.50
CA GLY A 255 3.50 -4.90 -16.25
C GLY A 255 2.36 -5.17 -15.25
N ASP A 256 1.25 -5.78 -15.66
CA ASP A 256 0.22 -6.26 -14.72
C ASP A 256 0.87 -7.23 -13.73
N PHE A 257 0.32 -7.37 -12.55
CA PHE A 257 0.92 -8.25 -11.55
C PHE A 257 -0.13 -9.02 -10.74
N THR A 258 0.33 -10.11 -10.15
CA THR A 258 -0.49 -10.99 -9.33
C THR A 258 0.31 -11.50 -8.14
N GLU A 259 -0.39 -11.99 -7.13
CA GLU A 259 0.27 -12.77 -6.08
C GLU A 259 0.86 -14.05 -6.67
N ALA A 260 2.00 -14.46 -6.19
CA ALA A 260 2.66 -15.71 -6.62
C ALA A 260 2.67 -16.73 -5.48
N SER A 261 2.96 -17.98 -5.80
CA SER A 261 3.34 -18.93 -4.77
C SER A 261 4.58 -18.42 -4.04
N HIS A 262 4.69 -18.70 -2.75
CA HIS A 262 5.77 -18.13 -1.90
C HIS A 262 7.17 -18.40 -2.48
N LEU A 263 7.42 -19.58 -3.01
CA LEU A 263 8.73 -19.94 -3.58
C LEU A 263 8.84 -19.75 -5.10
N GLY A 264 7.76 -19.35 -5.78
CA GLY A 264 7.72 -19.21 -7.24
C GLY A 264 7.63 -17.76 -7.73
N GLY A 265 7.56 -16.79 -6.84
CA GLY A 265 7.52 -15.38 -7.18
C GLY A 265 8.90 -14.76 -7.42
N ARG A 266 8.92 -13.46 -7.72
CA ARG A 266 10.17 -12.73 -8.04
C ARG A 266 11.02 -12.34 -6.82
N ALA A 267 10.50 -12.42 -5.60
CA ALA A 267 11.27 -12.23 -4.37
C ALA A 267 11.82 -13.58 -3.90
N ASP A 268 13.13 -13.67 -3.66
CA ASP A 268 13.78 -14.85 -3.06
C ASP A 268 13.49 -14.87 -1.54
N LEU A 269 12.35 -15.47 -1.16
CA LEU A 269 11.93 -15.52 0.23
C LEU A 269 12.83 -16.37 1.12
N ILE A 270 13.57 -17.33 0.55
CA ILE A 270 14.54 -18.13 1.30
C ILE A 270 15.71 -17.24 1.72
N GLU A 271 16.25 -16.45 0.80
CA GLU A 271 17.34 -15.53 1.11
C GLU A 271 16.87 -14.41 2.05
N LEU A 272 15.63 -13.90 1.89
CA LEU A 272 15.06 -12.93 2.82
C LEU A 272 14.98 -13.49 4.23
N ALA A 273 14.46 -14.70 4.40
CA ALA A 273 14.40 -15.35 5.71
C ALA A 273 15.78 -15.47 6.36
N ARG A 274 16.81 -15.87 5.57
CA ARG A 274 18.21 -15.94 6.06
C ARG A 274 18.76 -14.59 6.50
N ILE A 275 18.46 -13.51 5.76
CA ILE A 275 18.91 -12.14 6.09
C ILE A 275 18.29 -11.71 7.42
N PHE A 276 16.99 -11.86 7.57
CA PHE A 276 16.30 -11.40 8.78
C PHE A 276 16.61 -12.27 9.99
N GLU A 277 16.72 -13.59 9.84
CA GLU A 277 17.13 -14.49 10.92
C GLU A 277 18.52 -14.11 11.46
N LYS A 278 19.49 -13.85 10.59
CA LYS A 278 20.84 -13.43 10.99
C LYS A 278 20.87 -12.08 11.71
N THR A 279 19.94 -11.19 11.37
CA THR A 279 19.86 -9.85 11.97
C THR A 279 19.19 -9.88 13.32
N ASN A 280 18.08 -10.61 13.46
CA ASN A 280 17.31 -10.71 14.71
C ASN A 280 16.48 -12.00 14.72
N LEU A 281 16.87 -12.99 15.53
CA LEU A 281 16.16 -14.26 15.69
C LEU A 281 14.74 -14.11 16.27
N ASN A 282 14.46 -13.04 16.97
CA ASN A 282 13.15 -12.79 17.58
C ASN A 282 12.26 -11.89 16.73
N LEU A 283 12.68 -11.59 15.49
CA LEU A 283 11.92 -10.74 14.58
C LEU A 283 10.61 -11.43 14.18
N PRO A 284 9.43 -10.83 14.45
CA PRO A 284 8.16 -11.39 14.01
C PRO A 284 8.09 -11.48 12.49
N MET A 285 7.71 -12.64 11.98
CA MET A 285 7.51 -12.89 10.54
C MET A 285 6.16 -13.56 10.32
N ARG A 286 5.49 -13.20 9.22
CA ARG A 286 4.30 -13.89 8.74
C ARG A 286 4.43 -14.21 7.26
N VAL A 287 3.79 -15.28 6.83
CA VAL A 287 3.73 -15.64 5.41
C VAL A 287 2.83 -14.71 4.59
N ASP A 288 2.01 -13.90 5.29
CA ASP A 288 1.03 -13.01 4.70
C ASP A 288 0.02 -13.80 3.84
N HIS A 289 -0.22 -13.42 2.60
CA HIS A 289 -1.12 -14.13 1.70
C HIS A 289 -0.40 -14.52 0.40
N GLY A 290 -0.97 -15.45 -0.34
CA GLY A 290 -0.44 -15.95 -1.59
C GLY A 290 -1.58 -16.43 -2.50
N MET A 291 -1.39 -17.56 -3.17
CA MET A 291 -2.45 -18.22 -3.95
C MET A 291 -3.39 -18.97 -3.01
N CYS A 292 -4.69 -18.92 -3.31
CA CYS A 292 -5.76 -19.58 -2.57
C CYS A 292 -6.24 -20.85 -3.28
#